data_ae2934eca09e67afc7bb755d7372fd1b
#
_entry.id   ae2934eca09e67afc7bb755d7372fd1b
#
_cell.length_a   1.000
_cell.length_b   1.000
_cell.length_c   1.000
_cell.angle_alpha   90.00
_cell.angle_beta   90.00
_cell.angle_gamma   90.00
#
_symmetry.space_group_name_H-M   'P 1'
#
loop_
_entity.id
_entity.type
_entity.pdbx_description
1 polymer ?
#
loop_
_entity_poly.entity_id
_entity_poly.type
_entity_poly.pdbx_seq_one_letter_code
_entity_poly.pdbx_strand_id
1 'polypeptide(L)'
;MPSQVHEFVTRDVEYLRHGDRRMMARLYIPQGKGPFPAIVELHGGAWCNGDLNECNTYAEAFARAGLAVAAIDFRHAADGYPTSPIDINYAIRWVKANAGELNTRADLIGVAGQSSGGHLAMLAAMRPNDTRYASIPLAGGHDASVRAVAMLWPVINPLSRYRHALRARDSANPPAWVGSIPQRHDTYWKTEAAMAEGNPMLALEKGEKVQLPPALWLQGRPDPVHDYHDADSSFSGTEPERFTANYRKAGGNIDLMIVEQSERASAAPLAKVAEFLHQHIKVSR
;
A
#
# COMPACT_ATOMS: atom_id res chain seq x y z
N MET A 1 -17.13 22.23 0.25
CA MET A 1 -17.22 22.78 -1.12
C MET A 1 -17.05 21.59 -2.06
N PRO A 2 -17.74 21.51 -3.21
CA PRO A 2 -17.44 20.46 -4.16
C PRO A 2 -15.94 20.56 -4.50
N SER A 3 -15.20 19.46 -4.35
CA SER A 3 -13.79 19.40 -4.69
C SER A 3 -13.65 19.72 -6.18
N GLN A 4 -12.74 20.63 -6.52
CA GLN A 4 -12.44 20.94 -7.91
C GLN A 4 -11.99 19.64 -8.61
N VAL A 5 -12.65 19.29 -9.71
CA VAL A 5 -12.22 18.17 -10.54
C VAL A 5 -11.10 18.65 -11.45
N HIS A 6 -9.96 17.96 -11.40
CA HIS A 6 -8.80 18.27 -12.23
C HIS A 6 -8.78 17.39 -13.48
N GLU A 7 -8.49 18.00 -14.61
CA GLU A 7 -7.95 17.26 -15.77
C GLU A 7 -6.54 16.81 -15.44
N PHE A 8 -6.08 15.72 -16.04
CA PHE A 8 -4.72 15.20 -15.84
C PHE A 8 -4.14 14.68 -17.15
N VAL A 9 -2.83 14.55 -17.19
CA VAL A 9 -2.09 13.88 -18.25
C VAL A 9 -1.42 12.63 -17.70
N THR A 10 -1.21 11.63 -18.55
CA THR A 10 -0.51 10.38 -18.18
C THR A 10 0.79 10.25 -18.98
N ARG A 11 1.81 9.69 -18.34
CA ARG A 11 3.09 9.39 -18.96
C ARG A 11 3.72 8.17 -18.31
N ASP A 12 4.16 7.22 -19.13
CA ASP A 12 4.91 6.04 -18.67
C ASP A 12 6.42 6.36 -18.71
N VAL A 13 7.10 6.05 -17.60
CA VAL A 13 8.55 6.25 -17.46
C VAL A 13 9.19 5.00 -16.86
N GLU A 14 10.42 4.71 -17.24
CA GLU A 14 11.23 3.70 -16.55
C GLU A 14 11.85 4.36 -15.32
N TYR A 15 11.51 3.84 -14.12
CA TYR A 15 12.04 4.38 -12.87
C TYR A 15 13.16 3.53 -12.27
N LEU A 16 13.22 2.24 -12.64
CA LEU A 16 14.20 1.27 -12.14
C LEU A 16 14.45 0.18 -13.19
N ARG A 17 15.62 -0.44 -13.16
CA ARG A 17 15.96 -1.56 -14.03
C ARG A 17 16.71 -2.66 -13.27
N HIS A 18 16.31 -3.90 -13.50
CA HIS A 18 16.97 -5.11 -12.99
C HIS A 18 17.44 -5.97 -14.18
N GLY A 19 18.71 -5.86 -14.56
CA GLY A 19 19.20 -6.48 -15.79
C GLY A 19 18.42 -5.96 -17.00
N ASP A 20 17.79 -6.86 -17.76
CA ASP A 20 16.95 -6.50 -18.91
C ASP A 20 15.51 -6.14 -18.53
N ARG A 21 15.08 -6.39 -17.29
CA ARG A 21 13.72 -6.12 -16.81
C ARG A 21 13.56 -4.66 -16.42
N ARG A 22 12.71 -3.97 -17.16
CA ARG A 22 12.33 -2.57 -16.90
C ARG A 22 11.21 -2.55 -15.84
N MET A 23 11.35 -1.70 -14.82
CA MET A 23 10.28 -1.36 -13.89
C MET A 23 9.72 0.00 -14.30
N MET A 24 8.43 -0.01 -14.64
CA MET A 24 7.75 1.17 -15.18
C MET A 24 6.95 1.87 -14.08
N ALA A 25 6.85 3.18 -14.19
CA ALA A 25 5.90 3.99 -13.44
C ALA A 25 4.99 4.71 -14.44
N ARG A 26 3.67 4.66 -14.22
CA ARG A 26 2.72 5.53 -14.89
C ARG A 26 2.44 6.72 -14.01
N LEU A 27 2.80 7.90 -14.50
CA LEU A 27 2.59 9.16 -13.83
C LEU A 27 1.25 9.74 -14.26
N TYR A 28 0.38 10.06 -13.30
CA TYR A 28 -0.86 10.81 -13.50
C TYR A 28 -0.66 12.20 -12.90
N ILE A 29 -0.63 13.21 -13.73
CA ILE A 29 -0.22 14.57 -13.34
C ILE A 29 -1.43 15.50 -13.50
N PRO A 30 -2.06 15.97 -12.39
CA PRO A 30 -3.15 16.93 -12.45
C PRO A 30 -2.70 18.22 -13.13
N GLN A 31 -3.60 18.77 -13.95
CA GLN A 31 -3.36 20.07 -14.59
C GLN A 31 -3.72 21.22 -13.66
N GLY A 32 -2.93 22.27 -13.69
CA GLY A 32 -3.13 23.47 -12.89
C GLY A 32 -1.89 23.91 -12.12
N LYS A 33 -2.10 24.86 -11.22
CA LYS A 33 -1.03 25.41 -10.39
C LYS A 33 -0.73 24.49 -9.21
N GLY A 34 0.40 23.79 -9.31
CA GLY A 34 0.94 22.99 -8.19
C GLY A 34 1.63 23.86 -7.13
N PRO A 35 2.40 23.24 -6.21
CA PRO A 35 2.65 21.82 -6.14
C PRO A 35 1.45 21.02 -5.64
N PHE A 36 1.13 19.91 -6.30
CA PHE A 36 0.10 18.96 -5.85
C PHE A 36 0.66 17.99 -4.81
N PRO A 37 -0.12 17.53 -3.82
CA PRO A 37 0.25 16.34 -3.07
C PRO A 37 0.43 15.16 -4.03
N ALA A 38 1.37 14.26 -3.73
CA ALA A 38 1.60 13.10 -4.59
C ALA A 38 1.62 11.79 -3.81
N ILE A 39 1.28 10.70 -4.47
CA ILE A 39 1.33 9.35 -3.93
C ILE A 39 2.07 8.39 -4.87
N VAL A 40 2.79 7.46 -4.28
CA VAL A 40 3.21 6.22 -4.94
C VAL A 40 2.08 5.21 -4.75
N GLU A 41 1.55 4.65 -5.83
CA GLU A 41 0.43 3.72 -5.77
C GLU A 41 0.85 2.31 -6.16
N LEU A 42 0.40 1.32 -5.35
CA LEU A 42 0.84 -0.06 -5.39
C LEU A 42 -0.34 -0.99 -5.69
N HIS A 43 -0.20 -1.77 -6.77
CA HIS A 43 -1.21 -2.76 -7.16
C HIS A 43 -1.31 -3.92 -6.17
N GLY A 44 -2.45 -4.62 -6.20
CA GLY A 44 -2.71 -5.83 -5.44
C GLY A 44 -2.13 -7.08 -6.10
N GLY A 45 -2.84 -8.22 -5.96
CA GLY A 45 -2.49 -9.48 -6.63
C GLY A 45 -1.81 -10.52 -5.72
N ALA A 46 -1.97 -10.41 -4.41
CA ALA A 46 -1.41 -11.33 -3.41
C ALA A 46 0.11 -11.55 -3.58
N TRP A 47 0.85 -10.48 -3.87
CA TRP A 47 2.30 -10.44 -4.12
C TRP A 47 2.77 -11.28 -5.31
N CYS A 48 1.87 -11.85 -6.12
CA CYS A 48 2.22 -12.76 -7.21
C CYS A 48 1.72 -12.32 -8.58
N ASN A 49 0.74 -11.44 -8.63
CA ASN A 49 0.11 -10.99 -9.87
C ASN A 49 -0.01 -9.47 -9.86
N GLY A 50 -0.38 -8.94 -11.03
CA GLY A 50 -0.66 -7.52 -11.20
C GLY A 50 0.51 -6.77 -11.82
N ASP A 51 0.18 -5.58 -12.26
CA ASP A 51 1.08 -4.58 -12.77
C ASP A 51 0.47 -3.17 -12.53
N LEU A 52 1.16 -2.15 -12.97
CA LEU A 52 0.71 -0.75 -12.83
C LEU A 52 -0.69 -0.46 -13.44
N ASN A 53 -1.16 -1.29 -14.40
CA ASN A 53 -2.48 -1.09 -15.01
C ASN A 53 -3.63 -1.39 -14.03
N GLU A 54 -3.42 -2.24 -13.04
CA GLU A 54 -4.42 -2.51 -12.00
C GLU A 54 -4.66 -1.31 -11.08
N CYS A 55 -3.76 -0.32 -11.09
CA CYS A 55 -3.93 0.95 -10.38
C CYS A 55 -4.81 1.96 -11.13
N ASN A 56 -5.07 1.79 -12.44
CA ASN A 56 -5.66 2.84 -13.29
C ASN A 56 -6.92 3.47 -12.69
N THR A 57 -7.89 2.66 -12.24
CA THR A 57 -9.16 3.16 -11.69
C THR A 57 -8.96 4.08 -10.49
N TYR A 58 -8.05 3.72 -9.59
CA TYR A 58 -7.76 4.47 -8.37
C TYR A 58 -6.90 5.70 -8.67
N ALA A 59 -5.86 5.52 -9.48
CA ALA A 59 -4.96 6.57 -9.92
C ALA A 59 -5.70 7.70 -10.64
N GLU A 60 -6.63 7.37 -11.55
CA GLU A 60 -7.48 8.35 -12.20
C GLU A 60 -8.39 9.09 -11.22
N ALA A 61 -9.02 8.37 -10.29
CA ALA A 61 -9.87 9.00 -9.27
C ALA A 61 -9.06 9.97 -8.41
N PHE A 62 -7.87 9.59 -7.99
CA PHE A 62 -6.97 10.43 -7.20
C PHE A 62 -6.44 11.62 -8.02
N ALA A 63 -6.08 11.42 -9.29
CA ALA A 63 -5.62 12.50 -10.15
C ALA A 63 -6.73 13.54 -10.39
N ARG A 64 -7.97 13.11 -10.64
CA ARG A 64 -9.15 14.00 -10.74
C ARG A 64 -9.42 14.75 -9.44
N ALA A 65 -9.08 14.16 -8.30
CA ALA A 65 -9.15 14.82 -7.00
C ALA A 65 -7.96 15.75 -6.72
N GLY A 66 -7.00 15.92 -7.65
CA GLY A 66 -5.86 16.83 -7.49
C GLY A 66 -4.67 16.22 -6.75
N LEU A 67 -4.53 14.92 -6.75
CA LEU A 67 -3.34 14.21 -6.28
C LEU A 67 -2.50 13.78 -7.49
N ALA A 68 -1.21 14.08 -7.53
CA ALA A 68 -0.31 13.46 -8.49
C ALA A 68 -0.07 12.00 -8.08
N VAL A 69 -0.06 11.07 -9.06
CA VAL A 69 0.09 9.65 -8.77
C VAL A 69 1.23 9.06 -9.58
N ALA A 70 2.07 8.27 -8.95
CA ALA A 70 3.02 7.38 -9.59
C ALA A 70 2.59 5.93 -9.32
N ALA A 71 1.82 5.33 -10.22
CA ALA A 71 1.48 3.91 -10.19
C ALA A 71 2.67 3.11 -10.70
N ILE A 72 3.20 2.18 -9.92
CA ILE A 72 4.47 1.52 -10.20
C ILE A 72 4.36 0.02 -10.38
N ASP A 73 5.19 -0.51 -11.28
CA ASP A 73 5.57 -1.92 -11.27
C ASP A 73 6.62 -2.16 -10.17
N PHE A 74 6.67 -3.36 -9.63
CA PHE A 74 7.70 -3.81 -8.70
C PHE A 74 7.87 -5.31 -8.81
N ARG A 75 9.03 -5.85 -8.42
CA ARG A 75 9.27 -7.29 -8.43
C ARG A 75 8.36 -7.99 -7.44
N HIS A 76 7.83 -9.13 -7.84
CA HIS A 76 6.89 -9.95 -7.08
C HIS A 76 6.99 -11.43 -7.50
N ALA A 77 6.05 -12.28 -7.07
CA ALA A 77 5.98 -13.71 -7.38
C ALA A 77 7.28 -14.44 -7.03
N ALA A 78 7.90 -15.12 -8.00
CA ALA A 78 9.10 -15.93 -7.80
C ALA A 78 10.34 -15.11 -7.40
N ASP A 79 10.36 -13.79 -7.65
CA ASP A 79 11.42 -12.90 -7.15
C ASP A 79 11.48 -12.93 -5.61
N GLY A 80 10.32 -13.12 -4.97
CA GLY A 80 10.17 -13.36 -3.55
C GLY A 80 10.47 -12.16 -2.65
N TYR A 81 10.00 -12.27 -1.42
CA TYR A 81 10.33 -11.30 -0.37
C TYR A 81 11.85 -11.29 -0.09
N PRO A 82 12.51 -10.14 0.07
CA PRO A 82 11.96 -8.77 0.20
C PRO A 82 12.05 -7.91 -1.08
N THR A 83 12.00 -8.47 -2.28
CA THR A 83 12.26 -7.70 -3.52
C THR A 83 11.24 -6.57 -3.74
N SER A 84 9.94 -6.79 -3.46
CA SER A 84 8.93 -5.73 -3.57
C SER A 84 9.20 -4.54 -2.63
N PRO A 85 9.44 -4.72 -1.31
CA PRO A 85 9.80 -3.60 -0.43
C PRO A 85 11.05 -2.85 -0.88
N ILE A 86 12.04 -3.54 -1.47
CA ILE A 86 13.25 -2.91 -2.02
C ILE A 86 12.89 -1.97 -3.17
N ASP A 87 12.12 -2.44 -4.14
CA ASP A 87 11.73 -1.66 -5.31
C ASP A 87 10.83 -0.47 -4.91
N ILE A 88 9.90 -0.69 -3.98
CA ILE A 88 8.99 0.35 -3.47
C ILE A 88 9.77 1.42 -2.68
N ASN A 89 10.71 1.03 -1.84
CA ASN A 89 11.60 1.97 -1.15
C ASN A 89 12.36 2.83 -2.16
N TYR A 90 12.90 2.21 -3.21
CA TYR A 90 13.56 2.93 -4.28
C TYR A 90 12.58 3.87 -5.00
N ALA A 91 11.38 3.42 -5.35
CA ALA A 91 10.37 4.20 -6.05
C ALA A 91 9.95 5.46 -5.26
N ILE A 92 9.74 5.36 -3.95
CA ILE A 92 9.43 6.53 -3.11
C ILE A 92 10.57 7.55 -3.16
N ARG A 93 11.83 7.11 -3.05
CA ARG A 93 13.00 7.99 -3.14
C ARG A 93 13.14 8.58 -4.55
N TRP A 94 12.86 7.79 -5.59
CA TRP A 94 12.89 8.24 -6.97
C TRP A 94 11.85 9.32 -7.25
N VAL A 95 10.61 9.15 -6.76
CA VAL A 95 9.55 10.16 -6.87
C VAL A 95 9.97 11.46 -6.17
N LYS A 96 10.60 11.38 -5.00
CA LYS A 96 11.13 12.56 -4.31
C LYS A 96 12.22 13.27 -5.12
N ALA A 97 13.16 12.51 -5.69
CA ALA A 97 14.24 13.04 -6.50
C ALA A 97 13.75 13.66 -7.82
N ASN A 98 12.61 13.19 -8.34
CA ASN A 98 11.99 13.63 -9.60
C ASN A 98 10.66 14.37 -9.35
N ALA A 99 10.48 15.01 -8.20
CA ALA A 99 9.20 15.60 -7.79
C ALA A 99 8.66 16.63 -8.79
N GLY A 100 9.55 17.37 -9.49
CA GLY A 100 9.18 18.31 -10.54
C GLY A 100 8.45 17.65 -11.72
N GLU A 101 8.76 16.40 -12.04
CA GLU A 101 8.12 15.62 -13.11
C GLU A 101 6.61 15.33 -12.82
N LEU A 102 6.22 15.37 -11.54
CA LEU A 102 4.84 15.19 -11.08
C LEU A 102 4.18 16.51 -10.65
N ASN A 103 4.80 17.65 -10.92
CA ASN A 103 4.32 18.95 -10.42
C ASN A 103 4.06 18.94 -8.90
N THR A 104 4.95 18.29 -8.14
CA THR A 104 4.92 18.15 -6.68
C THR A 104 6.23 18.60 -6.04
N ARG A 105 6.39 18.33 -4.74
CA ARG A 105 7.62 18.55 -3.96
C ARG A 105 7.99 17.29 -3.21
N ALA A 106 9.28 17.10 -2.95
CA ALA A 106 9.82 15.93 -2.24
C ALA A 106 9.23 15.74 -0.82
N ASP A 107 8.77 16.81 -0.19
CA ASP A 107 8.14 16.78 1.14
C ASP A 107 6.61 16.57 1.12
N LEU A 108 6.01 16.37 -0.06
CA LEU A 108 4.57 16.19 -0.26
C LEU A 108 4.23 14.80 -0.81
N ILE A 109 4.91 13.77 -0.32
CA ILE A 109 4.75 12.40 -0.83
C ILE A 109 4.06 11.51 0.22
N GLY A 110 3.04 10.79 -0.22
CA GLY A 110 2.38 9.69 0.48
C GLY A 110 2.52 8.38 -0.28
N VAL A 111 1.91 7.33 0.25
CA VAL A 111 1.83 6.02 -0.40
C VAL A 111 0.42 5.46 -0.29
N ALA A 112 -0.06 4.80 -1.32
CA ALA A 112 -1.34 4.10 -1.31
C ALA A 112 -1.21 2.72 -1.94
N GLY A 113 -2.15 1.83 -1.66
CA GLY A 113 -2.19 0.53 -2.31
C GLY A 113 -3.36 -0.32 -1.88
N GLN A 114 -3.69 -1.30 -2.72
CA GLN A 114 -4.81 -2.19 -2.50
C GLN A 114 -4.36 -3.61 -2.16
N SER A 115 -5.08 -4.31 -1.28
CA SER A 115 -4.84 -5.70 -0.91
C SER A 115 -3.37 -5.92 -0.50
N SER A 116 -2.60 -6.77 -1.20
CA SER A 116 -1.16 -6.93 -0.98
C SER A 116 -0.35 -5.65 -1.23
N GLY A 117 -0.79 -4.76 -2.12
CA GLY A 117 -0.21 -3.43 -2.29
C GLY A 117 -0.43 -2.53 -1.07
N GLY A 118 -1.60 -2.61 -0.43
CA GLY A 118 -1.88 -1.91 0.83
C GLY A 118 -1.00 -2.39 1.99
N HIS A 119 -0.72 -3.69 2.05
CA HIS A 119 0.28 -4.25 2.96
C HIS A 119 1.67 -3.67 2.71
N LEU A 120 2.13 -3.71 1.45
CA LEU A 120 3.45 -3.22 1.06
C LEU A 120 3.59 -1.71 1.30
N ALA A 121 2.51 -0.93 1.08
CA ALA A 121 2.46 0.49 1.37
C ALA A 121 2.71 0.77 2.86
N MET A 122 2.02 0.04 3.74
CA MET A 122 2.21 0.19 5.19
C MET A 122 3.60 -0.29 5.63
N LEU A 123 4.08 -1.42 5.12
CA LEU A 123 5.40 -1.94 5.45
C LEU A 123 6.51 -0.94 5.07
N ALA A 124 6.45 -0.38 3.87
CA ALA A 124 7.41 0.63 3.40
C ALA A 124 7.35 1.91 4.24
N ALA A 125 6.15 2.37 4.59
CA ALA A 125 5.95 3.55 5.43
C ALA A 125 6.44 3.37 6.87
N MET A 126 6.26 2.18 7.45
CA MET A 126 6.73 1.86 8.79
C MET A 126 8.26 1.71 8.87
N ARG A 127 8.91 1.26 7.77
CA ARG A 127 10.35 0.95 7.73
C ARG A 127 11.09 1.70 6.61
N PRO A 128 10.95 3.04 6.47
CA PRO A 128 11.51 3.78 5.34
C PRO A 128 13.03 3.76 5.25
N ASN A 129 13.70 3.60 6.38
CA ASN A 129 15.16 3.62 6.51
C ASN A 129 15.76 2.22 6.79
N ASP A 130 14.96 1.17 6.66
CA ASP A 130 15.47 -0.19 6.83
C ASP A 130 16.50 -0.51 5.72
N THR A 131 17.71 -0.83 6.13
CA THR A 131 18.84 -1.08 5.20
C THR A 131 18.60 -2.28 4.28
N ARG A 132 17.73 -3.20 4.67
CA ARG A 132 17.30 -4.33 3.83
C ARG A 132 16.49 -3.85 2.62
N TYR A 133 15.68 -2.80 2.81
CA TYR A 133 14.83 -2.23 1.76
C TYR A 133 15.52 -1.07 1.03
N ALA A 134 16.30 -0.26 1.72
CA ALA A 134 17.03 0.87 1.15
C ALA A 134 18.35 0.45 0.46
N SER A 135 18.41 -0.75 -0.11
CA SER A 135 19.64 -1.37 -0.63
C SER A 135 20.05 -0.91 -2.04
N ILE A 136 19.13 -0.35 -2.83
CA ILE A 136 19.47 0.16 -4.17
C ILE A 136 19.92 1.63 -4.05
N PRO A 137 21.16 1.98 -4.48
CA PRO A 137 21.63 3.35 -4.40
C PRO A 137 20.81 4.30 -5.30
N LEU A 138 20.58 5.51 -4.81
CA LEU A 138 19.98 6.60 -5.57
C LEU A 138 20.66 7.91 -5.17
N ALA A 139 21.08 8.70 -6.15
CA ALA A 139 21.62 10.05 -5.90
C ALA A 139 20.52 10.99 -5.35
N GLY A 140 20.93 12.00 -4.55
CA GLY A 140 20.01 13.04 -4.05
C GLY A 140 19.68 12.96 -2.56
N GLY A 141 20.10 11.89 -1.84
CA GLY A 141 20.02 11.85 -0.37
C GLY A 141 18.61 11.75 0.21
N HIS A 142 17.58 11.43 -0.60
CA HIS A 142 16.22 11.24 -0.12
C HIS A 142 16.05 9.90 0.57
N ASP A 143 15.31 9.89 1.68
CA ASP A 143 14.81 8.68 2.33
C ASP A 143 13.42 8.27 1.78
N ALA A 144 12.91 7.11 2.19
CA ALA A 144 11.60 6.62 1.79
C ALA A 144 10.47 6.98 2.79
N SER A 145 10.67 7.95 3.69
CA SER A 145 9.61 8.41 4.60
C SER A 145 8.46 9.06 3.82
N VAL A 146 7.23 8.89 4.31
CA VAL A 146 6.02 9.42 3.67
C VAL A 146 5.16 10.20 4.65
N ARG A 147 4.33 11.12 4.14
CA ARG A 147 3.45 11.97 4.95
C ARG A 147 2.18 11.27 5.39
N ALA A 148 1.68 10.35 4.59
CA ALA A 148 0.44 9.60 4.86
C ALA A 148 0.44 8.27 4.12
N VAL A 149 -0.38 7.33 4.62
CA VAL A 149 -0.61 6.02 4.00
C VAL A 149 -2.11 5.82 3.81
N ALA A 150 -2.53 5.45 2.61
CA ALA A 150 -3.89 4.99 2.35
C ALA A 150 -3.88 3.50 1.95
N MET A 151 -4.57 2.68 2.72
CA MET A 151 -4.68 1.25 2.49
C MET A 151 -6.10 0.89 2.08
N LEU A 152 -6.25 0.29 0.92
CA LEU A 152 -7.52 -0.18 0.40
C LEU A 152 -7.61 -1.70 0.64
N TRP A 153 -8.43 -2.14 1.61
CA TRP A 153 -8.59 -3.54 2.04
C TRP A 153 -7.25 -4.32 2.09
N PRO A 154 -6.26 -3.88 2.86
CA PRO A 154 -4.92 -4.47 2.85
C PRO A 154 -4.90 -5.88 3.44
N VAL A 155 -3.94 -6.68 3.00
CA VAL A 155 -3.55 -7.91 3.69
C VAL A 155 -2.47 -7.57 4.73
N ILE A 156 -2.86 -6.94 5.83
CA ILE A 156 -1.91 -6.36 6.78
C ILE A 156 -1.08 -7.40 7.54
N ASN A 157 -1.58 -8.62 7.66
CA ASN A 157 -0.96 -9.73 8.36
C ASN A 157 -0.82 -10.94 7.43
N PRO A 158 0.26 -11.05 6.64
CA PRO A 158 0.42 -12.15 5.70
C PRO A 158 0.43 -13.53 6.37
N LEU A 159 1.01 -13.66 7.57
CA LEU A 159 1.05 -14.93 8.29
C LEU A 159 -0.34 -15.39 8.73
N SER A 160 -1.13 -14.48 9.32
CA SER A 160 -2.51 -14.79 9.72
C SER A 160 -3.35 -15.18 8.51
N ARG A 161 -3.26 -14.42 7.39
CA ARG A 161 -4.02 -14.76 6.17
C ARG A 161 -3.61 -16.11 5.60
N TYR A 162 -2.34 -16.45 5.58
CA TYR A 162 -1.87 -17.75 5.13
C TYR A 162 -2.53 -18.88 5.92
N ARG A 163 -2.44 -18.81 7.26
CA ARG A 163 -3.04 -19.80 8.16
C ARG A 163 -4.56 -19.84 8.08
N HIS A 164 -5.21 -18.68 7.95
CA HIS A 164 -6.65 -18.57 7.73
C HIS A 164 -7.07 -19.30 6.44
N ALA A 165 -6.36 -19.07 5.35
CA ALA A 165 -6.62 -19.73 4.06
C ALA A 165 -6.35 -21.25 4.11
N LEU A 166 -5.31 -21.71 4.83
CA LEU A 166 -5.06 -23.13 5.04
C LEU A 166 -6.19 -23.80 5.82
N ARG A 167 -6.63 -23.21 6.94
CA ARG A 167 -7.77 -23.72 7.72
C ARG A 167 -9.05 -23.79 6.88
N ALA A 168 -9.33 -22.77 6.09
CA ALA A 168 -10.49 -22.74 5.22
C ALA A 168 -10.41 -23.78 4.09
N ARG A 169 -9.22 -23.97 3.51
CA ARG A 169 -8.96 -25.01 2.48
C ARG A 169 -9.23 -26.42 3.01
N ASP A 170 -8.78 -26.66 4.23
CA ASP A 170 -8.82 -28.00 4.85
C ASP A 170 -10.19 -28.28 5.56
N SER A 171 -11.16 -27.36 5.44
CA SER A 171 -12.52 -27.55 5.94
C SER A 171 -13.32 -28.54 5.06
N ALA A 172 -14.43 -29.08 5.59
CA ALA A 172 -15.28 -30.01 4.86
C ALA A 172 -15.86 -29.43 3.54
N ASN A 173 -16.05 -28.11 3.49
CA ASN A 173 -16.55 -27.39 2.31
C ASN A 173 -15.69 -26.14 2.08
N PRO A 174 -14.53 -26.28 1.40
CA PRO A 174 -13.64 -25.16 1.16
C PRO A 174 -14.34 -24.03 0.39
N PRO A 175 -14.36 -22.79 0.90
CA PRO A 175 -15.00 -21.69 0.20
C PRO A 175 -14.16 -21.25 -1.01
N ALA A 176 -14.86 -20.81 -2.06
CA ALA A 176 -14.23 -20.42 -3.33
C ALA A 176 -13.16 -19.32 -3.19
N TRP A 177 -13.27 -18.44 -2.19
CA TRP A 177 -12.30 -17.35 -1.98
C TRP A 177 -10.89 -17.84 -1.64
N VAL A 178 -10.73 -19.06 -1.12
CA VAL A 178 -9.41 -19.63 -0.81
C VAL A 178 -8.55 -19.70 -2.08
N GLY A 179 -9.12 -20.26 -3.17
CA GLY A 179 -8.49 -20.32 -4.48
C GLY A 179 -7.00 -20.70 -4.41
N SER A 180 -6.15 -19.88 -4.99
CA SER A 180 -4.69 -20.03 -4.99
C SER A 180 -3.96 -19.22 -3.91
N ILE A 181 -4.66 -18.73 -2.87
CA ILE A 181 -4.06 -17.90 -1.82
C ILE A 181 -2.86 -18.59 -1.14
N PRO A 182 -2.97 -19.86 -0.66
CA PRO A 182 -1.82 -20.52 -0.04
C PRO A 182 -0.61 -20.61 -0.97
N GLN A 183 -0.82 -21.05 -2.21
CA GLN A 183 0.28 -21.20 -3.19
C GLN A 183 0.96 -19.86 -3.51
N ARG A 184 0.22 -18.74 -3.55
CA ARG A 184 0.79 -17.42 -3.74
C ARG A 184 1.65 -17.00 -2.56
N HIS A 185 1.23 -17.31 -1.34
CA HIS A 185 2.07 -17.07 -0.15
C HIS A 185 3.34 -17.91 -0.20
N ASP A 186 3.24 -19.21 -0.54
CA ASP A 186 4.40 -20.09 -0.67
C ASP A 186 5.37 -19.59 -1.77
N THR A 187 4.83 -19.08 -2.90
CA THR A 187 5.64 -18.56 -4.00
C THR A 187 6.42 -17.30 -3.60
N TYR A 188 5.76 -16.32 -2.98
CA TYR A 188 6.39 -15.03 -2.66
C TYR A 188 7.16 -15.05 -1.35
N TRP A 189 6.52 -15.52 -0.28
CA TRP A 189 7.12 -15.48 1.07
C TRP A 189 8.07 -16.64 1.34
N LYS A 190 7.85 -17.79 0.74
CA LYS A 190 8.61 -19.04 0.86
C LYS A 190 8.57 -19.68 2.25
N THR A 191 8.49 -18.90 3.32
CA THR A 191 8.45 -19.38 4.71
C THR A 191 7.53 -18.54 5.58
N GLU A 192 6.98 -19.14 6.65
CA GLU A 192 6.24 -18.40 7.68
C GLU A 192 7.14 -17.38 8.42
N ALA A 193 8.44 -17.66 8.54
CA ALA A 193 9.38 -16.72 9.14
C ALA A 193 9.50 -15.42 8.33
N ALA A 194 9.51 -15.51 7.00
CA ALA A 194 9.48 -14.33 6.13
C ALA A 194 8.12 -13.59 6.23
N MET A 195 6.99 -14.33 6.30
CA MET A 195 5.67 -13.75 6.53
C MET A 195 5.57 -13.02 7.88
N ALA A 196 6.27 -13.51 8.91
CA ALA A 196 6.31 -12.89 10.23
C ALA A 196 7.26 -11.69 10.28
N GLU A 197 8.32 -11.70 9.49
CA GLU A 197 9.30 -10.61 9.42
C GLU A 197 8.74 -9.40 8.65
N GLY A 198 8.17 -9.62 7.45
CA GLY A 198 7.55 -8.57 6.63
C GLY A 198 6.11 -8.22 7.05
N ASN A 199 5.82 -8.17 8.35
CA ASN A 199 4.46 -8.13 8.89
C ASN A 199 4.22 -6.87 9.73
N PRO A 200 3.49 -5.87 9.22
CA PRO A 200 3.16 -4.65 9.95
C PRO A 200 2.41 -4.89 11.28
N MET A 201 1.49 -5.88 11.32
CA MET A 201 0.76 -6.22 12.56
C MET A 201 1.71 -6.73 13.63
N LEU A 202 2.54 -7.71 13.29
CA LEU A 202 3.47 -8.32 14.25
C LEU A 202 4.59 -7.37 14.66
N ALA A 203 5.00 -6.43 13.81
CA ALA A 203 5.95 -5.38 14.17
C ALA A 203 5.40 -4.53 15.33
N LEU A 204 4.13 -4.10 15.25
CA LEU A 204 3.47 -3.35 16.32
C LEU A 204 3.31 -4.17 17.60
N GLU A 205 2.88 -5.42 17.49
CA GLU A 205 2.67 -6.30 18.65
C GLU A 205 3.96 -6.63 19.39
N LYS A 206 5.07 -6.71 18.68
CA LYS A 206 6.41 -6.90 19.25
C LYS A 206 7.04 -5.61 19.80
N GLY A 207 6.37 -4.47 19.63
CA GLY A 207 6.89 -3.16 20.05
C GLY A 207 8.12 -2.72 19.24
N GLU A 208 8.19 -3.11 17.97
CA GLU A 208 9.26 -2.69 17.06
C GLU A 208 9.23 -1.17 16.88
N LYS A 209 10.39 -0.54 16.87
CA LYS A 209 10.51 0.90 16.61
C LYS A 209 10.33 1.18 15.11
N VAL A 210 9.15 1.62 14.74
CA VAL A 210 8.75 1.92 13.36
C VAL A 210 8.22 3.35 13.24
N GLN A 211 8.17 3.88 12.02
CA GLN A 211 7.45 5.14 11.77
C GLN A 211 5.94 4.87 11.69
N LEU A 212 5.15 5.83 12.17
CA LEU A 212 3.69 5.75 12.25
C LEU A 212 3.06 7.00 11.60
N PRO A 213 3.19 7.18 10.27
CA PRO A 213 2.54 8.30 9.60
C PRO A 213 1.01 8.20 9.71
N PRO A 214 0.26 9.32 9.62
CA PRO A 214 -1.18 9.26 9.51
C PRO A 214 -1.63 8.24 8.47
N ALA A 215 -2.57 7.36 8.83
CA ALA A 215 -3.00 6.24 8.01
C ALA A 215 -4.52 6.20 7.86
N LEU A 216 -5.00 5.71 6.73
CA LEU A 216 -6.41 5.37 6.49
C LEU A 216 -6.50 3.93 5.98
N TRP A 217 -7.41 3.17 6.57
CA TRP A 217 -7.80 1.85 6.10
C TRP A 217 -9.24 1.90 5.57
N LEU A 218 -9.43 1.72 4.28
CA LEU A 218 -10.72 1.51 3.66
C LEU A 218 -10.99 0.00 3.57
N GLN A 219 -12.09 -0.47 4.17
CA GLN A 219 -12.51 -1.87 4.16
C GLN A 219 -13.92 -2.03 3.64
N GLY A 220 -14.11 -2.92 2.68
CA GLY A 220 -15.44 -3.39 2.28
C GLY A 220 -15.90 -4.55 3.16
N ARG A 221 -17.18 -4.62 3.52
CA ARG A 221 -17.80 -5.74 4.26
C ARG A 221 -19.04 -6.25 3.54
N PRO A 222 -19.26 -7.60 3.52
CA PRO A 222 -18.40 -8.67 4.04
C PRO A 222 -17.19 -8.96 3.11
N ASP A 223 -16.02 -9.24 3.69
CA ASP A 223 -14.81 -9.61 2.94
C ASP A 223 -14.00 -10.68 3.68
N PRO A 224 -14.29 -11.96 3.49
CA PRO A 224 -13.61 -13.04 4.22
C PRO A 224 -12.12 -13.17 3.88
N VAL A 225 -11.65 -12.46 2.86
CA VAL A 225 -10.24 -12.49 2.41
C VAL A 225 -9.37 -11.49 3.19
N HIS A 226 -9.95 -10.34 3.57
CA HIS A 226 -9.21 -9.24 4.18
C HIS A 226 -9.77 -8.83 5.56
N ASP A 227 -11.02 -9.18 5.86
CA ASP A 227 -11.72 -8.82 7.09
C ASP A 227 -12.25 -10.09 7.79
N TYR A 228 -11.41 -10.70 8.60
CA TYR A 228 -11.68 -11.93 9.32
C TYR A 228 -11.06 -11.88 10.72
N HIS A 229 -11.56 -12.73 11.61
CA HIS A 229 -10.97 -12.97 12.93
C HIS A 229 -9.78 -13.94 12.79
N ASP A 230 -8.63 -13.56 13.34
CA ASP A 230 -7.46 -14.44 13.41
C ASP A 230 -7.61 -15.44 14.56
N ALA A 231 -7.80 -16.72 14.23
CA ALA A 231 -7.99 -17.78 15.21
C ALA A 231 -6.75 -18.02 16.10
N ASP A 232 -5.58 -17.52 15.72
CA ASP A 232 -4.34 -17.63 16.50
C ASP A 232 -4.14 -16.41 17.42
N SER A 233 -5.07 -15.44 17.39
CA SER A 233 -5.02 -14.22 18.21
C SER A 233 -6.01 -14.25 19.37
N SER A 234 -5.60 -13.67 20.49
CA SER A 234 -6.51 -13.39 21.62
C SER A 234 -7.39 -12.14 21.42
N PHE A 235 -7.16 -11.36 20.34
CA PHE A 235 -7.97 -10.19 20.03
C PHE A 235 -9.33 -10.63 19.49
N SER A 236 -10.42 -10.14 20.08
CA SER A 236 -11.78 -10.59 19.77
C SER A 236 -12.38 -10.02 18.46
N GLY A 237 -11.75 -8.99 17.88
CA GLY A 237 -12.19 -8.36 16.64
C GLY A 237 -11.54 -8.96 15.39
N THR A 238 -11.75 -8.29 14.26
CA THR A 238 -11.16 -8.66 12.97
C THR A 238 -9.77 -8.05 12.79
N GLU A 239 -9.04 -8.50 11.76
CA GLU A 239 -7.69 -7.99 11.44
C GLU A 239 -7.64 -6.46 11.23
N PRO A 240 -8.62 -5.79 10.53
CA PRO A 240 -8.69 -4.34 10.47
C PRO A 240 -8.80 -3.66 11.84
N GLU A 241 -9.65 -4.19 12.71
CA GLU A 241 -9.87 -3.66 14.07
C GLU A 241 -8.63 -3.88 14.95
N ARG A 242 -8.02 -5.06 14.86
CA ARG A 242 -6.79 -5.41 15.59
C ARG A 242 -5.63 -4.50 15.20
N PHE A 243 -5.40 -4.30 13.90
CA PHE A 243 -4.34 -3.42 13.43
C PHE A 243 -4.58 -1.98 13.86
N THR A 244 -5.82 -1.49 13.70
CA THR A 244 -6.20 -0.14 14.11
C THR A 244 -5.94 0.08 15.61
N ALA A 245 -6.30 -0.88 16.46
CA ALA A 245 -6.05 -0.81 17.90
C ALA A 245 -4.54 -0.79 18.22
N ASN A 246 -3.75 -1.66 17.58
CA ASN A 246 -2.30 -1.72 17.77
C ASN A 246 -1.58 -0.48 17.26
N TYR A 247 -2.00 0.06 16.11
CA TYR A 247 -1.43 1.29 15.55
C TYR A 247 -1.64 2.49 16.47
N ARG A 248 -2.86 2.64 17.00
CA ARG A 248 -3.19 3.70 17.98
C ARG A 248 -2.45 3.50 19.30
N LYS A 249 -2.37 2.27 19.80
CA LYS A 249 -1.61 1.93 21.01
C LYS A 249 -0.12 2.27 20.88
N ALA A 250 0.44 2.12 19.68
CA ALA A 250 1.82 2.52 19.37
C ALA A 250 2.00 4.05 19.19
N GLY A 251 0.94 4.85 19.30
CA GLY A 251 0.97 6.31 19.17
C GLY A 251 0.68 6.84 17.76
N GLY A 252 0.34 5.97 16.81
CA GLY A 252 -0.04 6.36 15.45
C GLY A 252 -1.50 6.83 15.35
N ASN A 253 -1.78 7.63 14.34
CA ASN A 253 -3.14 8.06 13.99
C ASN A 253 -3.63 7.26 12.77
N ILE A 254 -4.73 6.53 12.91
CA ILE A 254 -5.32 5.72 11.85
C ILE A 254 -6.85 5.82 11.87
N ASP A 255 -7.43 6.04 10.69
CA ASP A 255 -8.85 5.98 10.44
C ASP A 255 -9.21 4.64 9.80
N LEU A 256 -10.23 3.96 10.35
CA LEU A 256 -10.82 2.75 9.77
C LEU A 256 -12.19 3.11 9.17
N MET A 257 -12.27 3.10 7.85
CA MET A 257 -13.49 3.38 7.10
C MET A 257 -14.09 2.08 6.57
N ILE A 258 -15.28 1.73 7.05
CA ILE A 258 -16.04 0.55 6.63
C ILE A 258 -17.12 0.98 5.64
N VAL A 259 -17.24 0.25 4.54
CA VAL A 259 -18.26 0.45 3.51
C VAL A 259 -18.82 -0.90 3.06
N GLU A 260 -19.91 -0.90 2.29
CA GLU A 260 -20.38 -2.12 1.62
C GLU A 260 -19.32 -2.63 0.64
N GLN A 261 -19.15 -3.97 0.58
CA GLN A 261 -18.13 -4.61 -0.27
C GLN A 261 -18.25 -4.21 -1.74
N SER A 262 -19.45 -4.10 -2.25
CA SER A 262 -19.76 -3.70 -3.64
C SER A 262 -19.37 -2.25 -3.94
N GLU A 263 -19.27 -1.40 -2.93
CA GLU A 263 -19.01 0.04 -3.08
C GLU A 263 -17.56 0.45 -2.79
N ARG A 264 -16.73 -0.47 -2.29
CA ARG A 264 -15.38 -0.13 -1.81
C ARG A 264 -14.49 0.57 -2.84
N ALA A 265 -14.72 0.33 -4.14
CA ALA A 265 -14.01 0.97 -5.25
C ALA A 265 -14.84 2.04 -5.97
N SER A 266 -15.98 2.44 -5.40
CA SER A 266 -16.83 3.47 -5.98
C SER A 266 -16.28 4.88 -5.71
N ALA A 267 -16.81 5.87 -6.43
CA ALA A 267 -16.33 7.25 -6.36
C ALA A 267 -16.42 7.87 -4.95
N ALA A 268 -17.47 7.54 -4.17
CA ALA A 268 -17.67 8.17 -2.87
C ALA A 268 -16.62 7.77 -1.81
N PRO A 269 -16.30 6.48 -1.57
CA PRO A 269 -15.19 6.11 -0.70
C PRO A 269 -13.84 6.63 -1.21
N LEU A 270 -13.57 6.57 -2.52
CA LEU A 270 -12.30 7.05 -3.08
C LEU A 270 -12.13 8.57 -2.90
N ALA A 271 -13.21 9.35 -2.99
CA ALA A 271 -13.17 10.78 -2.69
C ALA A 271 -12.78 11.06 -1.22
N LYS A 272 -13.27 10.26 -0.26
CA LYS A 272 -12.87 10.36 1.16
C LYS A 272 -11.40 9.98 1.38
N VAL A 273 -10.91 8.96 0.66
CA VAL A 273 -9.48 8.62 0.68
C VAL A 273 -8.63 9.79 0.15
N ALA A 274 -9.05 10.40 -0.96
CA ALA A 274 -8.37 11.57 -1.51
C ALA A 274 -8.39 12.76 -0.54
N GLU A 275 -9.53 13.02 0.12
CA GLU A 275 -9.65 14.07 1.15
C GLU A 275 -8.69 13.82 2.32
N PHE A 276 -8.62 12.60 2.83
CA PHE A 276 -7.64 12.21 3.86
C PHE A 276 -6.21 12.48 3.41
N LEU A 277 -5.84 12.08 2.19
CA LEU A 277 -4.51 12.30 1.65
C LEU A 277 -4.19 13.81 1.54
N HIS A 278 -5.11 14.63 1.04
CA HIS A 278 -4.96 16.09 1.02
C HIS A 278 -4.78 16.71 2.40
N GLN A 279 -5.51 16.18 3.39
CA GLN A 279 -5.42 16.69 4.76
C GLN A 279 -4.04 16.46 5.37
N HIS A 280 -3.39 15.34 5.05
CA HIS A 280 -2.13 14.91 5.69
C HIS A 280 -0.88 15.16 4.83
N ILE A 281 -1.03 15.25 3.49
CA ILE A 281 0.05 15.58 2.57
C ILE A 281 -0.03 17.07 2.22
N LYS A 282 0.42 17.91 3.12
CA LYS A 282 0.43 19.37 2.95
C LYS A 282 1.74 19.98 3.43
N VAL A 283 2.04 21.18 2.93
CA VAL A 283 3.20 21.95 3.38
C VAL A 283 3.07 22.19 4.88
N SER A 284 4.09 21.83 5.64
CA SER A 284 4.20 22.24 7.05
C SER A 284 4.29 23.78 7.08
N ARG A 285 3.41 24.41 7.83
CA ARG A 285 3.44 25.85 8.06
C ARG A 285 4.60 26.23 8.94
#